data_89d05f3efcb9664062097c161a7a0313
#
_entry.id   89d05f3efcb9664062097c161a7a0313
#
_cell.length_a   1.000
_cell.length_b   1.000
_cell.length_c   1.000
_cell.angle_alpha   90.00
_cell.angle_beta   90.00
_cell.angle_gamma   90.00
#
_symmetry.space_group_name_H-M   'P 1'
#
loop_
_entity.id
_entity.type
_entity.pdbx_description
1 polymer ?
#
loop_
_entity_poly.entity_id
_entity_poly.type
_entity_poly.pdbx_seq_one_letter_code
_entity_poly.pdbx_strand_id
1 'polypeptide(L)'
;MKSIYKKKVHLLLLAVLCLTVLLFIPQKAQAAAVKKPSQVKNLTVKLTAKRVAKLTWKKAANAKKYQVYCSVNGGKYKKIKTTKAASVTHKKLKTGAVYVYKVRGINQGKKGSYSSVQRIRTLADTKPGLSASVTGTTAVLEWNKVKNATGYYLYKAGANGKWNKITAIKERSYVVNGLELGGVYSYKVVPYLRADGKTFKGSSSVKKITMPASGWLLDYVQPYAKPLSYESYHARAFTMRGTSYTHGFAVRGTLRNDEGIYFNLGGKYASLTFKTGIKDGKYTARRLAKVTIKADGKTIENGTFEIKDDEAFSIHTINVKGCKDLRIYIVPGNIIKVPDTEYGFADVKLSK
;
A
#
# COMPACT_ATOMS: atom_id res chain seq x y z
N MET A 1 -96.52 39.91 -60.37
CA MET A 1 -96.19 38.84 -59.39
C MET A 1 -94.83 38.09 -59.63
N LYS A 2 -94.35 37.94 -60.85
CA LYS A 2 -93.08 37.17 -61.18
C LYS A 2 -91.80 37.88 -60.75
N SER A 3 -91.70 39.20 -60.55
CA SER A 3 -90.52 39.95 -60.20
C SER A 3 -90.16 39.84 -58.72
N ILE A 4 -91.12 39.79 -57.81
CA ILE A 4 -90.91 39.76 -56.36
C ILE A 4 -90.43 38.36 -55.93
N TYR A 5 -90.84 37.32 -56.64
CA TYR A 5 -90.42 35.94 -56.38
C TYR A 5 -88.91 35.72 -56.66
N LYS A 6 -88.44 36.25 -57.79
CA LYS A 6 -87.03 36.16 -58.16
C LYS A 6 -86.11 36.85 -57.16
N LYS A 7 -86.52 38.02 -56.63
CA LYS A 7 -85.70 38.71 -55.61
C LYS A 7 -85.66 37.97 -54.27
N LYS A 8 -86.81 37.34 -53.89
CA LYS A 8 -86.79 36.52 -52.63
C LYS A 8 -85.98 35.25 -52.75
N VAL A 9 -85.98 34.59 -53.92
CA VAL A 9 -85.14 33.39 -54.17
C VAL A 9 -83.68 33.76 -54.24
N HIS A 10 -83.23 34.89 -54.79
CA HIS A 10 -81.88 35.33 -54.82
C HIS A 10 -81.37 35.71 -53.38
N LEU A 11 -82.22 36.35 -52.56
CA LEU A 11 -81.88 36.69 -51.19
C LEU A 11 -81.77 35.43 -50.33
N LEU A 12 -82.57 34.41 -50.54
CA LEU A 12 -82.48 33.14 -49.85
C LEU A 12 -81.23 32.32 -50.27
N LEU A 13 -80.92 32.35 -51.58
CA LEU A 13 -79.68 31.73 -52.08
C LEU A 13 -78.39 32.41 -51.55
N LEU A 14 -78.37 33.77 -51.48
CA LEU A 14 -77.24 34.48 -50.85
C LEU A 14 -77.13 34.22 -49.35
N ALA A 15 -78.27 34.13 -48.61
CA ALA A 15 -78.29 33.80 -47.23
C ALA A 15 -77.78 32.36 -46.95
N VAL A 16 -78.17 31.38 -47.81
CA VAL A 16 -77.63 30.02 -47.68
C VAL A 16 -76.19 29.93 -48.09
N LEU A 17 -75.70 30.72 -49.08
CA LEU A 17 -74.28 30.78 -49.46
C LEU A 17 -73.41 31.44 -48.38
N CYS A 18 -73.92 32.51 -47.72
CA CYS A 18 -73.25 33.12 -46.60
C CYS A 18 -73.20 32.16 -45.38
N LEU A 19 -74.27 31.36 -45.16
CA LEU A 19 -74.30 30.40 -44.05
C LEU A 19 -73.32 29.23 -44.28
N THR A 20 -73.18 28.79 -45.54
CA THR A 20 -72.21 27.72 -45.89
C THR A 20 -70.75 28.21 -45.85
N VAL A 21 -70.49 29.48 -46.18
CA VAL A 21 -69.11 30.08 -46.07
C VAL A 21 -68.68 30.27 -44.59
N LEU A 22 -69.65 30.54 -43.69
CA LEU A 22 -69.35 30.63 -42.26
C LEU A 22 -69.05 29.26 -41.62
N LEU A 23 -69.45 28.14 -42.25
CA LEU A 23 -69.12 26.79 -41.76
C LEU A 23 -67.71 26.31 -42.18
N PHE A 24 -67.08 27.02 -43.13
CA PHE A 24 -65.70 26.75 -43.56
C PHE A 24 -64.62 27.70 -42.98
N ILE A 25 -64.91 28.36 -41.86
CA ILE A 25 -63.83 29.01 -41.15
C ILE A 25 -62.94 27.88 -40.58
N PRO A 26 -61.69 27.73 -41.04
CA PRO A 26 -60.80 26.71 -40.47
C PRO A 26 -60.65 27.00 -38.97
N GLN A 27 -61.30 26.14 -38.18
CA GLN A 27 -61.09 26.19 -36.73
C GLN A 27 -59.57 26.05 -36.53
N LYS A 28 -58.91 27.18 -36.24
CA LYS A 28 -57.48 27.13 -35.82
C LYS A 28 -57.39 26.06 -34.75
N ALA A 29 -56.85 24.89 -35.13
CA ALA A 29 -56.60 23.83 -34.16
C ALA A 29 -55.85 24.47 -33.00
N GLN A 30 -56.48 24.64 -31.84
CA GLN A 30 -55.90 25.20 -30.66
C GLN A 30 -54.76 24.28 -30.25
N ALA A 31 -53.53 24.68 -30.58
CA ALA A 31 -52.35 23.88 -30.31
C ALA A 31 -52.38 23.50 -28.83
N ALA A 32 -52.47 22.20 -28.57
CA ALA A 32 -52.51 21.69 -27.20
C ALA A 32 -51.37 22.28 -26.37
N ALA A 33 -51.71 22.88 -25.23
CA ALA A 33 -50.74 23.56 -24.40
C ALA A 33 -49.57 22.63 -24.02
N VAL A 34 -48.35 23.02 -24.39
CA VAL A 34 -47.14 22.23 -24.10
C VAL A 34 -47.04 21.99 -22.60
N LYS A 35 -47.14 20.73 -22.16
CA LYS A 35 -47.06 20.34 -20.77
C LYS A 35 -45.58 20.37 -20.27
N LYS A 36 -45.35 20.92 -19.09
CA LYS A 36 -44.05 20.93 -18.42
C LYS A 36 -43.63 19.49 -18.07
N PRO A 37 -42.37 19.06 -18.29
CA PRO A 37 -41.90 17.75 -17.88
C PRO A 37 -41.96 17.55 -16.36
N SER A 38 -42.32 16.35 -15.92
CA SER A 38 -42.20 15.96 -14.52
C SER A 38 -40.73 15.89 -14.10
N GLN A 39 -40.49 15.83 -12.78
CA GLN A 39 -39.16 15.62 -12.24
C GLN A 39 -38.55 14.30 -12.74
N VAL A 40 -37.28 14.32 -13.11
CA VAL A 40 -36.53 13.09 -13.41
C VAL A 40 -36.27 12.33 -12.11
N LYS A 41 -36.67 11.07 -12.05
CA LYS A 41 -36.49 10.17 -10.90
C LYS A 41 -35.47 9.06 -11.21
N ASN A 42 -34.95 8.41 -10.15
CA ASN A 42 -34.09 7.25 -10.24
C ASN A 42 -32.79 7.50 -11.05
N LEU A 43 -32.21 8.69 -10.93
CA LEU A 43 -30.90 8.94 -11.51
C LEU A 43 -29.87 8.05 -10.79
N THR A 44 -29.20 7.21 -11.57
CA THR A 44 -28.02 6.43 -11.12
C THR A 44 -26.81 6.81 -11.93
N VAL A 45 -25.64 6.82 -11.30
CA VAL A 45 -24.36 7.11 -11.96
C VAL A 45 -23.33 6.10 -11.48
N LYS A 46 -22.78 5.32 -12.41
CA LYS A 46 -21.81 4.26 -12.13
C LYS A 46 -20.52 4.45 -12.93
N LEU A 47 -19.37 4.23 -12.31
CA LEU A 47 -18.11 4.10 -13.04
C LEU A 47 -18.09 2.78 -13.81
N THR A 48 -17.96 2.85 -15.12
CA THR A 48 -17.85 1.68 -16.01
C THR A 48 -16.40 1.39 -16.39
N ALA A 49 -15.54 2.41 -16.37
CA ALA A 49 -14.09 2.34 -16.51
C ALA A 49 -13.42 3.46 -15.70
N LYS A 50 -12.10 3.46 -15.55
CA LYS A 50 -11.32 4.44 -14.75
C LYS A 50 -11.73 5.91 -14.98
N ARG A 51 -12.11 6.25 -16.21
CA ARG A 51 -12.43 7.61 -16.65
C ARG A 51 -13.74 7.69 -17.44
N VAL A 52 -14.69 6.78 -17.15
CA VAL A 52 -15.98 6.69 -17.87
C VAL A 52 -17.08 6.46 -16.84
N ALA A 53 -18.10 7.33 -16.86
CA ALA A 53 -19.32 7.16 -16.09
C ALA A 53 -20.53 6.90 -17.01
N LYS A 54 -21.37 5.95 -16.65
CA LYS A 54 -22.69 5.74 -17.26
C LYS A 54 -23.76 6.28 -16.32
N LEU A 55 -24.58 7.16 -16.85
CA LEU A 55 -25.75 7.73 -16.18
C LEU A 55 -27.01 7.08 -16.76
N THR A 56 -27.97 6.73 -15.92
CA THR A 56 -29.31 6.24 -16.33
C THR A 56 -30.35 6.83 -15.40
N TRP A 57 -31.59 7.02 -15.92
CA TRP A 57 -32.71 7.53 -15.14
C TRP A 57 -34.05 7.02 -15.69
N LYS A 58 -35.12 7.14 -14.89
CA LYS A 58 -36.49 6.84 -15.35
C LYS A 58 -36.96 7.97 -16.25
N LYS A 59 -37.59 7.61 -17.40
CA LYS A 59 -38.22 8.60 -18.30
C LYS A 59 -39.23 9.44 -17.53
N ALA A 60 -39.13 10.76 -17.66
CA ALA A 60 -40.05 11.71 -17.02
C ALA A 60 -41.26 11.94 -17.97
N ALA A 61 -42.47 12.02 -17.41
CA ALA A 61 -43.67 12.34 -18.18
C ALA A 61 -43.51 13.70 -18.85
N ASN A 62 -44.03 13.81 -20.07
CA ASN A 62 -43.96 14.99 -20.94
C ASN A 62 -42.54 15.44 -21.33
N ALA A 63 -41.50 14.69 -21.03
CA ALA A 63 -40.13 15.01 -21.47
C ALA A 63 -39.89 14.50 -22.90
N LYS A 64 -39.50 15.38 -23.80
CA LYS A 64 -39.07 15.04 -25.18
C LYS A 64 -37.55 14.92 -25.29
N LYS A 65 -36.83 15.62 -24.45
CA LYS A 65 -35.36 15.58 -24.34
C LYS A 65 -34.93 15.76 -22.87
N TYR A 66 -33.68 15.45 -22.56
CA TYR A 66 -33.06 15.63 -21.24
C TYR A 66 -31.80 16.47 -21.34
N GLN A 67 -31.62 17.35 -20.38
CA GLN A 67 -30.36 18.08 -20.15
C GLN A 67 -29.64 17.48 -18.95
N VAL A 68 -28.41 17.05 -19.17
CA VAL A 68 -27.50 16.50 -18.14
C VAL A 68 -26.51 17.58 -17.72
N TYR A 69 -26.41 17.81 -16.45
CA TYR A 69 -25.49 18.77 -15.85
C TYR A 69 -24.49 18.07 -14.93
N CYS A 70 -23.28 18.58 -14.89
CA CYS A 70 -22.19 18.06 -14.06
C CYS A 70 -21.46 19.21 -13.37
N SER A 71 -21.19 19.02 -12.08
CA SER A 71 -20.23 19.80 -11.28
C SER A 71 -19.01 18.94 -11.02
N VAL A 72 -17.82 19.54 -11.05
CA VAL A 72 -16.53 18.88 -10.80
C VAL A 72 -15.86 19.56 -9.63
N ASN A 73 -15.48 18.77 -8.61
CA ASN A 73 -14.81 19.24 -7.39
C ASN A 73 -15.52 20.43 -6.68
N GLY A 74 -16.87 20.41 -6.67
CA GLY A 74 -17.66 21.48 -6.06
C GLY A 74 -17.86 22.74 -6.90
N GLY A 75 -17.29 22.79 -8.11
CA GLY A 75 -17.46 23.93 -9.02
C GLY A 75 -18.89 24.07 -9.56
N LYS A 76 -19.14 25.15 -10.32
CA LYS A 76 -20.45 25.44 -10.93
C LYS A 76 -20.91 24.29 -11.87
N TYR A 77 -22.22 24.01 -11.88
CA TYR A 77 -22.82 23.04 -12.79
C TYR A 77 -22.75 23.52 -14.24
N LYS A 78 -22.13 22.70 -15.10
CA LYS A 78 -22.09 22.90 -16.55
C LYS A 78 -22.97 21.85 -17.24
N LYS A 79 -23.70 22.25 -18.28
CA LYS A 79 -24.45 21.33 -19.13
C LYS A 79 -23.45 20.52 -19.98
N ILE A 80 -23.47 19.20 -19.86
CA ILE A 80 -22.54 18.30 -20.56
C ILE A 80 -23.18 17.61 -21.77
N LYS A 81 -24.52 17.43 -21.77
CA LYS A 81 -25.23 16.77 -22.87
C LYS A 81 -26.71 17.15 -22.90
N THR A 82 -27.27 17.19 -24.10
CA THR A 82 -28.74 17.12 -24.37
C THR A 82 -29.00 15.84 -25.14
N THR A 83 -29.99 15.03 -24.73
CA THR A 83 -30.28 13.72 -25.33
C THR A 83 -31.78 13.41 -25.32
N LYS A 84 -32.27 12.59 -26.25
CA LYS A 84 -33.61 11.98 -26.21
C LYS A 84 -33.63 10.70 -25.35
N ALA A 85 -32.48 10.02 -25.23
CA ALA A 85 -32.35 8.79 -24.45
C ALA A 85 -32.39 9.08 -22.94
N ALA A 86 -32.84 8.11 -22.15
CA ALA A 86 -32.83 8.14 -20.69
C ALA A 86 -31.48 7.67 -20.11
N SER A 87 -30.41 7.83 -20.87
CA SER A 87 -29.04 7.50 -20.46
C SER A 87 -28.00 8.36 -21.18
N VAL A 88 -26.84 8.52 -20.54
CA VAL A 88 -25.65 9.19 -21.10
C VAL A 88 -24.39 8.52 -20.61
N THR A 89 -23.40 8.36 -21.48
CA THR A 89 -22.04 7.99 -21.11
C THR A 89 -21.16 9.24 -21.13
N HIS A 90 -20.56 9.58 -19.97
CA HIS A 90 -19.60 10.67 -19.84
C HIS A 90 -18.19 10.09 -19.83
N LYS A 91 -17.43 10.32 -20.90
CA LYS A 91 -16.06 9.83 -21.12
C LYS A 91 -15.03 10.91 -20.76
N LYS A 92 -13.74 10.52 -20.71
CA LYS A 92 -12.58 11.41 -20.46
C LYS A 92 -12.67 12.16 -19.13
N LEU A 93 -13.21 11.52 -18.09
CA LEU A 93 -13.23 12.10 -16.75
C LEU A 93 -11.80 12.40 -16.25
N LYS A 94 -11.60 13.52 -15.57
CA LYS A 94 -10.34 13.85 -14.91
C LYS A 94 -10.09 12.86 -13.77
N THR A 95 -8.84 12.44 -13.56
CA THR A 95 -8.43 11.58 -12.46
C THR A 95 -8.37 12.36 -11.13
N GLY A 96 -8.58 11.69 -10.00
CA GLY A 96 -8.55 12.32 -8.67
C GLY A 96 -9.68 13.33 -8.43
N ALA A 97 -10.76 13.29 -9.22
CA ALA A 97 -11.84 14.25 -9.18
C ALA A 97 -13.12 13.67 -8.56
N VAL A 98 -13.98 14.56 -8.06
CA VAL A 98 -15.34 14.27 -7.61
C VAL A 98 -16.31 14.88 -8.62
N TYR A 99 -17.23 14.09 -9.13
CA TYR A 99 -18.25 14.49 -10.07
C TYR A 99 -19.63 14.40 -9.43
N VAL A 100 -20.43 15.44 -9.59
CA VAL A 100 -21.83 15.50 -9.12
C VAL A 100 -22.72 15.77 -10.30
N TYR A 101 -23.72 14.92 -10.53
CA TYR A 101 -24.63 14.99 -11.68
C TYR A 101 -26.06 15.29 -11.24
N LYS A 102 -26.78 16.00 -12.10
CA LYS A 102 -28.24 16.18 -12.09
C LYS A 102 -28.80 16.24 -13.50
N VAL A 103 -30.05 15.83 -13.66
CA VAL A 103 -30.73 15.75 -14.96
C VAL A 103 -32.09 16.38 -14.84
N ARG A 104 -32.56 17.06 -15.93
CA ARG A 104 -33.92 17.52 -16.05
C ARG A 104 -34.49 17.21 -17.41
N GLY A 105 -35.82 17.02 -17.50
CA GLY A 105 -36.55 16.91 -18.73
C GLY A 105 -36.81 18.26 -19.41
N ILE A 106 -36.97 18.26 -20.73
CA ILE A 106 -37.32 19.44 -21.53
C ILE A 106 -38.42 19.02 -22.53
N ASN A 107 -39.40 19.92 -22.72
CA ASN A 107 -40.44 19.81 -23.72
C ASN A 107 -40.66 21.18 -24.36
N GLN A 108 -40.34 21.37 -25.63
CA GLN A 108 -40.54 22.61 -26.40
C GLN A 108 -40.18 23.88 -25.58
N GLY A 109 -38.96 23.91 -25.01
CA GLY A 109 -38.47 25.02 -24.19
C GLY A 109 -38.86 24.97 -22.69
N LYS A 110 -39.99 24.34 -22.31
CA LYS A 110 -40.38 24.20 -20.90
C LYS A 110 -39.45 23.22 -20.19
N LYS A 111 -38.90 23.63 -19.04
CA LYS A 111 -37.90 22.90 -18.24
C LYS A 111 -38.57 22.27 -17.03
N GLY A 112 -38.43 20.94 -16.86
CA GLY A 112 -38.82 20.22 -15.65
C GLY A 112 -37.84 20.46 -14.48
N SER A 113 -38.25 20.01 -13.29
CA SER A 113 -37.38 20.02 -12.11
C SER A 113 -36.20 19.06 -12.27
N TYR A 114 -35.07 19.39 -11.61
CA TYR A 114 -33.91 18.51 -11.59
C TYR A 114 -34.16 17.24 -10.77
N SER A 115 -33.48 16.15 -11.14
CA SER A 115 -33.38 14.97 -10.32
C SER A 115 -32.67 15.27 -9.00
N SER A 116 -32.73 14.35 -8.04
CA SER A 116 -31.74 14.26 -6.97
C SER A 116 -30.33 14.19 -7.56
N VAL A 117 -29.33 14.67 -6.81
CA VAL A 117 -27.92 14.62 -7.25
C VAL A 117 -27.31 13.25 -7.02
N GLN A 118 -26.44 12.84 -7.92
CA GLN A 118 -25.62 11.62 -7.77
C GLN A 118 -24.15 11.95 -7.87
N ARG A 119 -23.33 11.30 -7.02
CA ARG A 119 -21.90 11.58 -6.88
C ARG A 119 -21.06 10.35 -7.19
N ILE A 120 -19.99 10.54 -7.96
CA ILE A 120 -18.94 9.55 -8.14
C ILE A 120 -17.56 10.20 -7.91
N ARG A 121 -16.55 9.35 -7.71
CA ARG A 121 -15.13 9.74 -7.59
C ARG A 121 -14.31 8.95 -8.60
N THR A 122 -13.26 9.56 -9.11
CA THR A 122 -12.24 8.88 -9.92
C THR A 122 -10.95 8.76 -9.13
N LEU A 123 -10.22 7.65 -9.28
CA LEU A 123 -8.90 7.47 -8.67
C LEU A 123 -7.91 8.47 -9.27
N ALA A 124 -7.05 9.06 -8.45
CA ALA A 124 -5.93 9.85 -8.96
C ALA A 124 -4.91 8.96 -9.67
N ASP A 125 -4.24 9.52 -10.67
CA ASP A 125 -3.22 8.82 -11.46
C ASP A 125 -1.80 9.11 -10.97
N THR A 126 -1.68 9.55 -9.71
CA THR A 126 -0.40 9.76 -9.04
C THR A 126 0.15 8.42 -8.54
N LYS A 127 1.46 8.21 -8.72
CA LYS A 127 2.16 7.09 -8.11
C LYS A 127 2.24 7.30 -6.60
N PRO A 128 2.07 6.25 -5.79
CA PRO A 128 2.11 6.37 -4.33
C PRO A 128 3.49 6.75 -3.76
N GLY A 129 4.59 6.59 -4.51
CA GLY A 129 5.94 6.85 -4.01
C GLY A 129 6.28 5.87 -2.88
N LEU A 130 6.85 4.71 -3.22
CA LEU A 130 7.20 3.67 -2.25
C LEU A 130 8.63 3.87 -1.74
N SER A 131 8.80 4.05 -0.43
CA SER A 131 10.07 4.07 0.29
C SER A 131 10.23 2.81 1.15
N ALA A 132 11.44 2.57 1.62
CA ALA A 132 11.75 1.51 2.59
C ALA A 132 12.89 1.95 3.47
N SER A 133 12.76 1.75 4.78
CA SER A 133 13.83 1.81 5.77
C SER A 133 14.10 0.40 6.29
N VAL A 134 15.37 0.07 6.51
CA VAL A 134 15.79 -1.28 6.91
C VAL A 134 16.54 -1.20 8.23
N THR A 135 16.20 -2.08 9.17
CA THR A 135 16.90 -2.29 10.43
C THR A 135 16.98 -3.79 10.70
N GLY A 136 18.19 -4.32 10.79
CA GLY A 136 18.42 -5.77 10.95
C GLY A 136 17.73 -6.56 9.83
N THR A 137 16.88 -7.49 10.22
CA THR A 137 16.10 -8.34 9.29
C THR A 137 14.73 -7.76 8.91
N THR A 138 14.44 -6.54 9.33
CA THR A 138 13.12 -5.91 9.15
C THR A 138 13.21 -4.73 8.20
N ALA A 139 12.22 -4.57 7.34
CA ALA A 139 12.02 -3.36 6.55
C ALA A 139 10.63 -2.77 6.81
N VAL A 140 10.58 -1.45 6.99
CA VAL A 140 9.33 -0.70 6.99
C VAL A 140 9.14 -0.09 5.61
N LEU A 141 8.06 -0.51 4.94
CA LEU A 141 7.63 0.03 3.66
C LEU A 141 6.62 1.14 3.91
N GLU A 142 6.81 2.30 3.27
CA GLU A 142 5.90 3.43 3.41
C GLU A 142 5.57 4.04 2.04
N TRP A 143 4.38 4.62 1.93
CA TRP A 143 3.94 5.29 0.70
C TRP A 143 2.95 6.43 0.93
N ASN A 144 2.89 7.32 -0.05
CA ASN A 144 2.04 8.49 0.00
C ASN A 144 0.57 8.16 -0.30
N LYS A 145 -0.33 8.96 0.28
CA LYS A 145 -1.75 8.89 0.00
C LYS A 145 -2.05 9.22 -1.45
N VAL A 146 -2.77 8.32 -2.13
CA VAL A 146 -3.32 8.59 -3.47
C VAL A 146 -4.77 9.04 -3.33
N LYS A 147 -5.09 10.20 -3.88
CA LYS A 147 -6.42 10.82 -3.76
C LYS A 147 -7.51 9.90 -4.30
N ASN A 148 -8.57 9.71 -3.52
CA ASN A 148 -9.70 8.82 -3.77
C ASN A 148 -9.36 7.32 -3.82
N ALA A 149 -8.16 6.88 -3.42
CA ALA A 149 -7.90 5.46 -3.21
C ALA A 149 -8.76 4.92 -2.05
N THR A 150 -9.31 3.74 -2.23
CA THR A 150 -10.02 2.98 -1.19
C THR A 150 -9.05 2.14 -0.37
N GLY A 151 -7.90 1.80 -0.94
CA GLY A 151 -6.82 1.05 -0.33
C GLY A 151 -5.69 0.78 -1.32
N TYR A 152 -4.78 -0.09 -0.90
CA TYR A 152 -3.56 -0.43 -1.63
C TYR A 152 -3.37 -1.94 -1.67
N TYR A 153 -2.99 -2.47 -2.82
CA TYR A 153 -2.46 -3.81 -2.94
C TYR A 153 -0.95 -3.76 -2.81
N LEU A 154 -0.38 -4.55 -1.91
CA LEU A 154 1.04 -4.77 -1.77
C LEU A 154 1.44 -6.10 -2.41
N TYR A 155 2.52 -6.09 -3.17
CA TYR A 155 3.09 -7.25 -3.85
C TYR A 155 4.58 -7.39 -3.53
N LYS A 156 5.07 -8.62 -3.54
CA LYS A 156 6.50 -8.98 -3.52
C LYS A 156 6.83 -9.71 -4.83
N ALA A 157 7.98 -9.42 -5.42
CA ALA A 157 8.47 -10.19 -6.54
C ALA A 157 8.91 -11.59 -6.06
N GLY A 158 8.50 -12.62 -6.78
CA GLY A 158 9.03 -13.97 -6.63
C GLY A 158 10.34 -14.16 -7.40
N ALA A 159 11.00 -15.30 -7.21
CA ALA A 159 12.26 -15.65 -7.89
C ALA A 159 12.14 -15.62 -9.43
N ASN A 160 10.96 -15.92 -9.96
CA ASN A 160 10.65 -15.89 -11.40
C ASN A 160 10.27 -14.50 -11.93
N GLY A 161 10.44 -13.43 -11.13
CA GLY A 161 10.05 -12.05 -11.47
C GLY A 161 8.54 -11.78 -11.44
N LYS A 162 7.69 -12.77 -11.17
CA LYS A 162 6.25 -12.58 -11.03
C LYS A 162 5.90 -11.88 -9.73
N TRP A 163 4.88 -11.01 -9.78
CA TRP A 163 4.40 -10.27 -8.63
C TRP A 163 3.36 -11.06 -7.84
N ASN A 164 3.71 -11.51 -6.65
CA ASN A 164 2.81 -12.18 -5.72
C ASN A 164 2.17 -11.15 -4.80
N LYS A 165 0.85 -11.15 -4.72
CA LYS A 165 0.11 -10.25 -3.82
C LYS A 165 0.32 -10.71 -2.37
N ILE A 166 0.81 -9.81 -1.51
CA ILE A 166 0.94 -10.05 -0.07
C ILE A 166 -0.39 -9.75 0.63
N THR A 167 -0.91 -8.53 0.40
CA THR A 167 -2.08 -8.04 1.14
C THR A 167 -2.84 -6.95 0.39
N ALA A 168 -4.00 -6.57 0.95
CA ALA A 168 -4.78 -5.40 0.58
C ALA A 168 -5.11 -4.62 1.85
N ILE A 169 -4.57 -3.42 2.00
CA ILE A 169 -4.66 -2.61 3.21
C ILE A 169 -5.11 -1.18 2.91
N LYS A 170 -5.59 -0.48 3.93
CA LYS A 170 -5.93 0.95 3.87
C LYS A 170 -4.78 1.82 4.37
N GLU A 171 -3.96 1.28 5.22
CA GLU A 171 -2.76 1.86 5.81
C GLU A 171 -1.77 2.23 4.72
N ARG A 172 -0.81 3.07 5.07
CA ARG A 172 0.23 3.56 4.15
C ARG A 172 1.62 3.10 4.56
N SER A 173 1.68 2.10 5.40
CA SER A 173 2.90 1.44 5.85
C SER A 173 2.67 -0.06 5.96
N TYR A 174 3.76 -0.82 5.88
CA TYR A 174 3.75 -2.27 6.07
C TYR A 174 5.14 -2.73 6.53
N VAL A 175 5.17 -3.57 7.56
CA VAL A 175 6.41 -4.13 8.09
C VAL A 175 6.68 -5.48 7.41
N VAL A 176 7.88 -5.64 6.91
CA VAL A 176 8.39 -6.89 6.34
C VAL A 176 9.47 -7.41 7.28
N ASN A 177 9.35 -8.64 7.72
CA ASN A 177 10.32 -9.33 8.58
C ASN A 177 11.04 -10.44 7.82
N GLY A 178 12.16 -10.92 8.39
CA GLY A 178 12.89 -12.08 7.87
C GLY A 178 13.67 -11.79 6.58
N LEU A 179 14.18 -10.56 6.42
CA LEU A 179 15.11 -10.22 5.35
C LEU A 179 16.50 -10.77 5.69
N GLU A 180 17.15 -11.41 4.71
CA GLU A 180 18.45 -12.05 4.90
C GLU A 180 19.59 -11.18 4.36
N LEU A 181 20.78 -11.29 4.97
CA LEU A 181 22.00 -10.66 4.46
C LEU A 181 22.21 -11.02 2.97
N GLY A 182 22.70 -10.07 2.17
CA GLY A 182 22.92 -10.23 0.74
C GLY A 182 21.63 -10.41 -0.09
N GLY A 183 20.47 -10.49 0.56
CA GLY A 183 19.19 -10.69 -0.12
C GLY A 183 18.75 -9.47 -0.94
N VAL A 184 18.09 -9.73 -2.05
CA VAL A 184 17.51 -8.70 -2.92
C VAL A 184 16.01 -8.91 -3.01
N TYR A 185 15.26 -7.91 -2.61
CA TYR A 185 13.81 -7.97 -2.53
C TYR A 185 13.18 -6.81 -3.30
N SER A 186 12.11 -7.05 -4.03
CA SER A 186 11.36 -6.01 -4.71
C SER A 186 9.91 -6.01 -4.25
N TYR A 187 9.41 -4.84 -3.90
CA TYR A 187 8.03 -4.62 -3.48
C TYR A 187 7.33 -3.64 -4.40
N LYS A 188 6.03 -3.83 -4.61
CA LYS A 188 5.19 -2.99 -5.45
C LYS A 188 3.89 -2.65 -4.74
N VAL A 189 3.56 -1.35 -4.70
CA VAL A 189 2.29 -0.84 -4.17
C VAL A 189 1.43 -0.35 -5.32
N VAL A 190 0.16 -0.77 -5.32
CA VAL A 190 -0.84 -0.41 -6.34
C VAL A 190 -2.07 0.16 -5.64
N PRO A 191 -2.36 1.47 -5.73
CA PRO A 191 -3.58 2.05 -5.20
C PRO A 191 -4.80 1.53 -5.97
N TYR A 192 -5.93 1.35 -5.28
CA TYR A 192 -7.18 1.00 -5.95
C TYR A 192 -8.37 1.81 -5.43
N LEU A 193 -9.36 1.98 -6.30
CA LEU A 193 -10.68 2.50 -5.95
C LEU A 193 -11.71 1.39 -6.15
N ARG A 194 -12.49 1.09 -5.11
CA ARG A 194 -13.71 0.26 -5.23
C ARG A 194 -14.91 1.16 -5.40
N ALA A 195 -15.66 0.95 -6.47
CA ALA A 195 -16.89 1.66 -6.76
C ALA A 195 -17.83 0.77 -7.60
N ASP A 196 -19.11 0.75 -7.24
CA ASP A 196 -20.18 0.04 -7.98
C ASP A 196 -19.85 -1.45 -8.25
N GLY A 197 -19.27 -2.15 -7.27
CA GLY A 197 -18.86 -3.56 -7.37
C GLY A 197 -17.59 -3.81 -8.20
N LYS A 198 -16.96 -2.75 -8.73
CA LYS A 198 -15.73 -2.84 -9.52
C LYS A 198 -14.52 -2.32 -8.78
N THR A 199 -13.34 -2.82 -9.15
CA THR A 199 -12.05 -2.35 -8.65
C THR A 199 -11.25 -1.71 -9.79
N PHE A 200 -10.87 -0.45 -9.61
CA PHE A 200 -10.05 0.32 -10.56
C PHE A 200 -8.66 0.51 -9.97
N LYS A 201 -7.65 -0.13 -10.56
CA LYS A 201 -6.26 -0.04 -10.10
C LYS A 201 -5.60 1.23 -10.67
N GLY A 202 -4.83 1.95 -9.86
CA GLY A 202 -4.04 3.12 -10.26
C GLY A 202 -2.61 2.76 -10.69
N SER A 203 -1.79 3.79 -10.87
CA SER A 203 -0.37 3.65 -11.17
C SER A 203 0.39 3.14 -9.96
N SER A 204 1.33 2.21 -10.16
CA SER A 204 2.10 1.57 -9.09
C SER A 204 3.43 2.27 -8.83
N SER A 205 3.96 2.07 -7.64
CA SER A 205 5.37 2.31 -7.31
C SER A 205 6.05 1.00 -6.95
N VAL A 206 7.33 0.91 -7.27
CA VAL A 206 8.19 -0.23 -6.97
C VAL A 206 9.37 0.26 -6.16
N LYS A 207 9.79 -0.51 -5.17
CA LYS A 207 11.01 -0.31 -4.39
C LYS A 207 11.81 -1.61 -4.36
N LYS A 208 13.08 -1.54 -4.72
CA LYS A 208 14.08 -2.59 -4.53
C LYS A 208 14.79 -2.35 -3.21
N ILE A 209 14.95 -3.38 -2.41
CA ILE A 209 15.74 -3.44 -1.18
C ILE A 209 16.89 -4.39 -1.46
N THR A 210 18.11 -3.91 -1.27
CA THR A 210 19.31 -4.75 -1.29
C THR A 210 19.85 -4.76 0.13
N MET A 211 19.88 -5.93 0.74
CA MET A 211 20.43 -6.13 2.06
C MET A 211 21.96 -6.12 1.99
N PRO A 212 22.63 -5.59 3.01
CA PRO A 212 24.10 -5.63 3.07
C PRO A 212 24.60 -7.08 3.03
N ALA A 213 25.79 -7.29 2.49
CA ALA A 213 26.42 -8.61 2.46
C ALA A 213 26.91 -9.06 3.84
N SER A 214 27.02 -8.15 4.81
CA SER A 214 27.43 -8.43 6.20
C SER A 214 26.61 -7.60 7.18
N GLY A 215 26.49 -8.08 8.41
CA GLY A 215 25.79 -7.39 9.48
C GLY A 215 26.11 -7.98 10.85
N TRP A 216 25.68 -7.29 11.91
CA TRP A 216 25.96 -7.73 13.27
C TRP A 216 25.22 -9.03 13.59
N LEU A 217 25.91 -10.00 14.21
CA LEU A 217 25.36 -11.34 14.50
C LEU A 217 23.97 -11.24 15.17
N LEU A 218 23.86 -10.46 16.24
CA LEU A 218 22.64 -10.40 17.05
C LEU A 218 21.46 -9.68 16.38
N ASP A 219 21.67 -8.98 15.26
CA ASP A 219 20.59 -8.42 14.44
C ASP A 219 19.89 -9.50 13.60
N TYR A 220 20.60 -10.59 13.31
CA TYR A 220 20.14 -11.64 12.38
C TYR A 220 19.90 -12.98 13.06
N VAL A 221 20.68 -13.28 14.12
CA VAL A 221 20.62 -14.57 14.82
C VAL A 221 20.71 -14.36 16.31
N GLN A 222 19.70 -14.85 17.05
CA GLN A 222 19.75 -14.89 18.51
C GLN A 222 20.24 -16.25 18.99
N PRO A 223 20.95 -16.33 20.13
CA PRO A 223 21.35 -17.61 20.69
C PRO A 223 20.11 -18.40 21.15
N TYR A 224 20.03 -19.67 20.81
CA TYR A 224 18.95 -20.56 21.26
C TYR A 224 19.29 -21.27 22.57
N ALA A 225 20.56 -21.32 22.94
CA ALA A 225 21.05 -21.74 24.27
C ALA A 225 22.22 -20.87 24.69
N LYS A 226 22.28 -20.53 25.98
CA LYS A 226 23.30 -19.64 26.53
C LYS A 226 23.39 -19.80 28.03
N PRO A 227 24.58 -19.60 28.64
CA PRO A 227 24.76 -19.56 30.08
C PRO A 227 23.96 -18.42 30.75
N LEU A 228 23.61 -18.57 32.02
CA LEU A 228 22.93 -17.52 32.79
C LEU A 228 23.71 -16.20 32.83
N SER A 229 25.04 -16.27 32.75
CA SER A 229 25.94 -15.13 32.73
C SER A 229 26.05 -14.42 31.38
N TYR A 230 25.33 -14.90 30.35
CA TYR A 230 25.37 -14.27 29.04
C TYR A 230 24.66 -12.90 29.03
N GLU A 231 25.38 -11.89 28.60
CA GLU A 231 24.85 -10.54 28.37
C GLU A 231 24.99 -10.13 26.88
N SER A 232 23.92 -9.74 26.24
CA SER A 232 23.95 -9.19 24.89
C SER A 232 24.07 -7.67 24.92
N TYR A 233 24.88 -7.12 24.02
CA TYR A 233 25.06 -5.69 23.82
C TYR A 233 24.60 -5.29 22.45
N HIS A 234 23.45 -4.65 22.41
CA HIS A 234 22.80 -4.21 21.18
C HIS A 234 22.31 -2.75 21.28
N ALA A 235 21.88 -2.32 22.47
CA ALA A 235 21.44 -0.97 22.75
C ALA A 235 22.26 -0.28 23.87
N ARG A 236 23.15 -1.03 24.52
CA ARG A 236 24.05 -0.53 25.56
C ARG A 236 25.47 -0.90 25.21
N ALA A 237 26.44 -0.13 25.69
CA ALA A 237 27.86 -0.39 25.48
C ALA A 237 28.46 -1.25 26.59
N PHE A 238 29.53 -1.98 26.26
CA PHE A 238 30.50 -2.53 27.19
C PHE A 238 31.89 -2.14 26.75
N THR A 239 32.85 -2.18 27.67
CA THR A 239 34.22 -1.80 27.37
C THR A 239 35.16 -2.98 27.52
N MET A 240 36.19 -3.01 26.67
CA MET A 240 37.36 -3.87 26.77
C MET A 240 38.59 -2.99 26.56
N ARG A 241 39.50 -2.94 27.58
CA ARG A 241 40.71 -2.07 27.60
C ARG A 241 40.40 -0.61 27.27
N GLY A 242 39.36 -0.08 27.89
CA GLY A 242 38.91 1.30 27.69
C GLY A 242 38.22 1.60 26.38
N THR A 243 38.15 0.66 25.43
CA THR A 243 37.44 0.83 24.18
C THR A 243 36.00 0.37 24.33
N SER A 244 35.04 1.23 23.92
CA SER A 244 33.60 0.97 23.99
C SER A 244 33.11 0.26 22.76
N TYR A 245 32.25 -0.76 22.96
CA TYR A 245 31.62 -1.57 21.92
C TYR A 245 30.11 -1.66 22.15
N THR A 246 29.34 -1.59 21.12
CA THR A 246 27.83 -1.63 21.16
C THR A 246 27.24 -2.86 20.48
N HIS A 247 28.05 -3.69 19.83
CA HIS A 247 27.58 -4.87 19.09
C HIS A 247 28.41 -6.10 19.51
N GLY A 248 27.78 -6.97 20.28
CA GLY A 248 28.43 -8.17 20.74
C GLY A 248 27.78 -8.77 21.97
N PHE A 249 28.53 -9.57 22.70
CA PHE A 249 28.10 -10.18 23.96
C PHE A 249 29.28 -10.37 24.90
N ALA A 250 28.96 -10.50 26.17
CA ALA A 250 29.90 -10.92 27.18
C ALA A 250 29.32 -12.09 27.95
N VAL A 251 30.22 -12.92 28.50
CA VAL A 251 29.84 -14.09 29.28
C VAL A 251 30.93 -14.36 30.34
N ARG A 252 30.50 -14.80 31.52
CA ARG A 252 31.44 -15.37 32.50
C ARG A 252 31.92 -16.72 32.00
N GLY A 253 33.19 -17.01 32.17
CA GLY A 253 33.73 -18.34 31.91
C GLY A 253 32.96 -19.39 32.70
N THR A 254 32.50 -20.44 32.06
CA THR A 254 31.84 -21.55 32.72
C THR A 254 32.86 -22.62 33.08
N LEU A 255 32.72 -23.20 34.26
CA LEU A 255 33.57 -24.32 34.68
C LEU A 255 33.14 -25.67 34.07
N ARG A 256 32.03 -25.69 33.32
CA ARG A 256 31.49 -26.87 32.67
C ARG A 256 31.81 -26.87 31.19
N ASN A 257 32.42 -27.95 30.71
CA ASN A 257 32.82 -28.11 29.32
C ASN A 257 31.60 -28.25 28.34
N ASP A 258 30.42 -28.39 28.88
CA ASP A 258 29.16 -28.60 28.13
C ASP A 258 28.27 -27.35 28.04
N GLU A 259 28.61 -26.30 28.80
CA GLU A 259 27.89 -25.03 28.71
C GLU A 259 28.55 -24.10 27.69
N GLY A 260 27.76 -23.63 26.73
CA GLY A 260 28.23 -22.73 25.67
C GLY A 260 27.13 -21.80 25.17
N ILE A 261 27.49 -20.96 24.20
CA ILE A 261 26.55 -20.09 23.50
C ILE A 261 26.28 -20.72 22.13
N TYR A 262 25.04 -21.01 21.85
CA TYR A 262 24.64 -21.78 20.65
C TYR A 262 23.77 -20.94 19.72
N PHE A 263 24.17 -20.89 18.44
CA PHE A 263 23.49 -20.11 17.40
C PHE A 263 23.07 -21.03 16.24
N ASN A 264 21.81 -20.95 15.83
CA ASN A 264 21.37 -21.60 14.60
C ASN A 264 21.65 -20.70 13.40
N LEU A 265 22.74 -20.97 12.67
CA LEU A 265 23.13 -20.24 11.48
C LEU A 265 22.39 -20.72 10.22
N GLY A 266 21.80 -21.92 10.25
CA GLY A 266 21.02 -22.50 9.15
C GLY A 266 21.78 -22.69 7.84
N GLY A 267 23.11 -22.73 7.88
CA GLY A 267 23.96 -22.86 6.69
C GLY A 267 24.04 -21.59 5.80
N LYS A 268 23.58 -20.44 6.30
CA LYS A 268 23.31 -19.24 5.48
C LYS A 268 24.49 -18.29 5.33
N TYR A 269 25.53 -18.43 6.16
CA TYR A 269 26.63 -17.48 6.26
C TYR A 269 27.97 -18.09 5.86
N ALA A 270 28.89 -17.27 5.39
CA ALA A 270 30.23 -17.70 4.98
C ALA A 270 31.26 -17.49 6.08
N SER A 271 31.23 -16.35 6.76
CA SER A 271 32.20 -16.06 7.81
C SER A 271 31.59 -15.35 9.04
N LEU A 272 32.26 -15.52 10.17
CA LEU A 272 32.03 -14.80 11.42
C LEU A 272 33.33 -14.09 11.82
N THR A 273 33.26 -12.77 11.94
CA THR A 273 34.39 -11.93 12.42
C THR A 273 34.03 -11.30 13.73
N PHE A 274 34.96 -11.27 14.67
CA PHE A 274 34.76 -10.70 16.00
C PHE A 274 36.09 -10.33 16.66
N LYS A 275 36.00 -9.47 17.65
CA LYS A 275 37.10 -9.16 18.57
C LYS A 275 36.85 -9.85 19.89
N THR A 276 37.92 -10.33 20.54
CA THR A 276 37.82 -10.91 21.88
C THR A 276 38.73 -10.20 22.86
N GLY A 277 38.29 -10.13 24.10
CA GLY A 277 39.04 -9.55 25.18
C GLY A 277 38.32 -9.74 26.52
N ILE A 278 38.95 -9.27 27.60
CA ILE A 278 38.33 -9.23 28.91
C ILE A 278 37.52 -7.93 29.02
N LYS A 279 36.27 -8.05 29.45
CA LYS A 279 35.43 -6.89 29.71
C LYS A 279 35.98 -6.11 30.88
N ASP A 280 36.06 -4.79 30.78
CA ASP A 280 36.55 -3.93 31.85
C ASP A 280 35.69 -4.05 33.11
N GLY A 281 36.34 -4.12 34.27
CA GLY A 281 35.69 -4.29 35.55
C GLY A 281 36.68 -4.28 36.72
N LYS A 282 36.25 -4.64 37.90
CA LYS A 282 36.99 -4.52 39.18
C LYS A 282 38.01 -5.66 39.43
N TYR A 283 38.95 -5.94 38.52
CA TYR A 283 39.74 -7.18 38.62
C TYR A 283 41.25 -6.98 38.66
N THR A 284 41.92 -7.77 39.48
CA THR A 284 43.35 -7.60 39.85
C THR A 284 44.26 -8.79 39.52
N ALA A 285 43.81 -9.85 38.87
CA ALA A 285 44.64 -11.04 38.61
C ALA A 285 44.77 -11.37 37.12
N ARG A 286 45.90 -11.93 36.68
CA ARG A 286 46.12 -12.49 35.33
C ARG A 286 45.02 -13.50 34.99
N ARG A 287 44.38 -13.33 33.86
CA ARG A 287 43.20 -14.10 33.45
C ARG A 287 43.37 -14.64 32.06
N LEU A 288 43.02 -15.88 31.94
CA LEU A 288 43.11 -16.65 30.73
C LEU A 288 41.80 -17.41 30.53
N ALA A 289 41.27 -17.44 29.33
CA ALA A 289 40.23 -18.38 28.96
C ALA A 289 40.56 -19.01 27.64
N LYS A 290 40.34 -20.32 27.55
CA LYS A 290 40.37 -21.06 26.31
C LYS A 290 38.98 -21.00 25.64
N VAL A 291 38.94 -20.48 24.43
CA VAL A 291 37.74 -20.48 23.59
C VAL A 291 37.82 -21.66 22.62
N THR A 292 36.73 -22.36 22.48
CA THR A 292 36.58 -23.40 21.44
C THR A 292 35.29 -23.17 20.69
N ILE A 293 35.37 -23.00 19.37
CA ILE A 293 34.22 -22.81 18.48
C ILE A 293 34.03 -24.06 17.65
N LYS A 294 32.81 -24.60 17.68
CA LYS A 294 32.41 -25.79 16.91
C LYS A 294 31.34 -25.45 15.91
N ALA A 295 31.44 -25.98 14.72
CA ALA A 295 30.41 -25.99 13.68
C ALA A 295 29.89 -27.41 13.52
N ASP A 296 28.57 -27.60 13.69
CA ASP A 296 27.89 -28.90 13.58
C ASP A 296 28.59 -30.00 14.40
N GLY A 297 29.04 -29.63 15.63
CA GLY A 297 29.69 -30.53 16.59
C GLY A 297 31.22 -30.70 16.43
N LYS A 298 31.80 -30.24 15.30
CA LYS A 298 33.24 -30.33 15.04
C LYS A 298 33.95 -29.00 15.31
N THR A 299 35.12 -29.02 15.95
CA THR A 299 35.94 -27.81 16.08
C THR A 299 36.36 -27.34 14.70
N ILE A 300 36.12 -26.08 14.40
CA ILE A 300 36.46 -25.46 13.12
C ILE A 300 37.91 -25.00 13.11
N GLU A 301 38.48 -24.88 11.92
CA GLU A 301 39.80 -24.32 11.72
C GLU A 301 39.90 -22.92 12.34
N ASN A 302 40.99 -22.63 13.06
CA ASN A 302 41.20 -21.40 13.87
C ASN A 302 40.08 -21.14 14.91
N GLY A 303 39.25 -22.12 15.22
CA GLY A 303 38.18 -22.04 16.22
C GLY A 303 38.66 -22.30 17.65
N THR A 304 39.93 -22.53 17.89
CA THR A 304 40.50 -22.65 19.24
C THR A 304 41.58 -21.58 19.46
N PHE A 305 41.40 -20.77 20.48
CA PHE A 305 42.31 -19.68 20.85
C PHE A 305 42.16 -19.32 22.33
N GLU A 306 43.04 -18.46 22.83
CA GLU A 306 43.02 -17.98 24.17
C GLU A 306 42.68 -16.50 24.24
N ILE A 307 41.96 -16.08 25.28
CA ILE A 307 41.74 -14.68 25.64
C ILE A 307 42.63 -14.42 26.87
N LYS A 308 43.58 -13.51 26.75
CA LYS A 308 44.56 -13.17 27.82
C LYS A 308 44.39 -11.73 28.27
N ASP A 309 44.64 -11.49 29.54
CA ASP A 309 44.50 -10.18 30.18
C ASP A 309 45.61 -9.19 29.76
N ASP A 310 46.81 -9.69 29.50
CA ASP A 310 47.97 -8.91 29.12
C ASP A 310 48.09 -8.61 27.63
N GLU A 311 47.29 -9.25 26.81
CA GLU A 311 47.28 -9.05 25.36
C GLU A 311 46.22 -8.02 24.91
N ALA A 312 46.54 -7.30 23.84
CA ALA A 312 45.53 -6.51 23.13
C ALA A 312 44.39 -7.43 22.62
N PHE A 313 43.21 -6.87 22.41
CA PHE A 313 42.11 -7.66 21.85
C PHE A 313 42.53 -8.28 20.51
N SER A 314 42.26 -9.55 20.35
CA SER A 314 42.52 -10.29 19.11
C SER A 314 41.31 -10.18 18.16
N ILE A 315 41.58 -10.05 16.86
CA ILE A 315 40.56 -10.10 15.82
C ILE A 315 40.56 -11.51 15.22
N HIS A 316 39.40 -12.13 15.21
CA HIS A 316 39.23 -13.47 14.68
C HIS A 316 38.28 -13.42 13.46
N THR A 317 38.63 -14.14 12.42
CA THR A 317 37.74 -14.42 11.29
C THR A 317 37.71 -15.91 11.08
N ILE A 318 36.54 -16.52 11.21
CA ILE A 318 36.36 -17.95 11.10
C ILE A 318 35.40 -18.27 9.96
N ASN A 319 35.71 -19.37 9.25
CA ASN A 319 34.84 -19.87 8.16
C ASN A 319 33.65 -20.63 8.77
N VAL A 320 32.43 -20.17 8.50
CA VAL A 320 31.19 -20.81 8.94
C VAL A 320 30.32 -21.23 7.76
N LYS A 321 30.89 -21.35 6.57
CA LYS A 321 30.15 -21.75 5.36
C LYS A 321 29.50 -23.12 5.54
N GLY A 322 28.19 -23.16 5.35
CA GLY A 322 27.39 -24.38 5.50
C GLY A 322 27.06 -24.75 6.96
N CYS A 323 27.64 -24.07 7.97
CA CYS A 323 27.40 -24.33 9.39
C CYS A 323 25.92 -24.09 9.73
N LYS A 324 25.24 -25.09 10.27
CA LYS A 324 23.87 -24.97 10.78
C LYS A 324 23.87 -24.62 12.25
N ASP A 325 24.66 -25.28 13.05
CA ASP A 325 24.74 -25.14 14.49
C ASP A 325 26.13 -24.68 14.91
N LEU A 326 26.27 -23.42 15.30
CA LEU A 326 27.50 -22.82 15.81
C LEU A 326 27.47 -22.83 17.33
N ARG A 327 28.54 -23.37 17.95
CA ARG A 327 28.68 -23.42 19.39
C ARG A 327 30.00 -22.79 19.84
N ILE A 328 29.92 -21.88 20.79
CA ILE A 328 31.07 -21.18 21.39
C ILE A 328 31.18 -21.58 22.85
N TYR A 329 32.30 -22.23 23.19
CA TYR A 329 32.63 -22.64 24.53
C TYR A 329 33.77 -21.78 25.08
N ILE A 330 33.65 -21.36 26.37
CA ILE A 330 34.63 -20.52 27.03
C ILE A 330 34.97 -21.18 28.37
N VAL A 331 36.17 -21.71 28.45
CA VAL A 331 36.67 -22.40 29.65
C VAL A 331 37.75 -21.58 30.28
N PRO A 332 37.58 -21.07 31.51
CA PRO A 332 38.65 -20.36 32.23
C PRO A 332 39.85 -21.26 32.40
N GLY A 333 41.04 -20.73 32.16
CA GLY A 333 42.29 -21.41 32.43
C GLY A 333 42.50 -21.53 33.95
N ASN A 334 43.43 -22.41 34.35
CA ASN A 334 43.75 -22.75 35.75
C ASN A 334 43.83 -21.53 36.67
N ILE A 335 42.78 -21.25 37.42
CA ILE A 335 42.81 -20.26 38.46
C ILE A 335 41.84 -20.58 39.58
N ILE A 336 42.36 -20.60 40.77
CA ILE A 336 41.71 -20.53 42.05
C ILE A 336 40.64 -19.42 42.01
N LYS A 337 39.38 -19.80 42.08
CA LYS A 337 38.17 -18.98 42.33
C LYS A 337 38.30 -17.47 42.00
N VAL A 338 38.05 -17.08 40.76
CA VAL A 338 37.70 -15.69 40.45
C VAL A 338 36.32 -15.70 39.77
N PRO A 339 35.23 -15.55 40.53
CA PRO A 339 33.88 -15.80 40.10
C PRO A 339 33.37 -14.83 39.01
N ASP A 340 34.04 -13.71 38.78
CA ASP A 340 33.39 -12.56 38.10
C ASP A 340 34.08 -12.06 36.82
N THR A 341 34.98 -12.85 36.20
CA THR A 341 35.59 -12.44 34.94
C THR A 341 34.60 -12.64 33.78
N GLU A 342 34.34 -11.57 33.07
CA GLU A 342 33.54 -11.59 31.86
C GLU A 342 34.43 -11.48 30.62
N TYR A 343 34.23 -12.41 29.69
CA TYR A 343 34.93 -12.45 28.41
C TYR A 343 34.02 -11.86 27.35
N GLY A 344 34.50 -10.80 26.71
CA GLY A 344 33.73 -10.06 25.69
C GLY A 344 34.04 -10.54 24.28
N PHE A 345 32.99 -10.63 23.49
CA PHE A 345 33.02 -10.76 22.06
C PHE A 345 32.41 -9.51 21.46
N ALA A 346 33.25 -8.65 20.89
CA ALA A 346 32.84 -7.36 20.36
C ALA A 346 32.85 -7.34 18.83
N ASP A 347 32.06 -6.45 18.24
CA ASP A 347 31.95 -6.28 16.79
C ASP A 347 31.69 -7.60 16.06
N VAL A 348 30.81 -8.43 16.64
CA VAL A 348 30.53 -9.77 16.13
C VAL A 348 29.70 -9.67 14.87
N LYS A 349 30.30 -9.98 13.72
CA LYS A 349 29.76 -9.72 12.39
C LYS A 349 29.68 -10.99 11.54
N LEU A 350 28.51 -11.23 10.98
CA LEU A 350 28.28 -12.27 9.97
C LEU A 350 28.43 -11.70 8.56
N SER A 351 28.94 -12.51 7.63
CA SER A 351 28.91 -12.21 6.19
C SER A 351 28.41 -13.39 5.36
N LYS A 352 27.91 -13.10 4.16
CA LYS A 352 27.49 -14.06 3.14
C LYS A 352 28.64 -14.39 2.20
#